data_192fed07df0e35e7999f5d2f58c0a585
#
_entry.id   192fed07df0e35e7999f5d2f58c0a585
#
_cell.length_a   1.000
_cell.length_b   1.000
_cell.length_c   1.000
_cell.angle_alpha   90.00
_cell.angle_beta   90.00
_cell.angle_gamma   90.00
#
_symmetry.space_group_name_H-M   'P 1'
#
loop_
_entity.id
_entity.type
_entity.pdbx_description
1 polymer ?
#
loop_
_entity_poly.entity_id
_entity_poly.type
_entity_poly.pdbx_seq_one_letter_code
_entity_poly.pdbx_strand_id
1 'polypeptide(L)'
;MSKTKAKLIDAAITYLNLEGKSKISVKKLIKIADVGYGTFYNHFDSIEDIQFEALSKTVKDMLIDFKLNVINEKDYVYIIYLALLRALNLLSNSPSIKWLLDDIQMVVQVFKEITQPNMENTFLNAVKAKQIKNTDIEDLMDFRLSRHYVQWAAMGAIQQIVDGELSEKEAFKKLAKNVMVVDIPDEQRDAVIERILKETHPWEITDNVDK
;
A
#
# COMPACT_ATOMS: atom_id res chain seq x y z
N MET A 1 -21.53 -5.47 4.01
CA MET A 1 -21.14 -4.75 5.25
C MET A 1 -22.35 -3.96 5.74
N SER A 2 -22.68 -3.99 7.04
CA SER A 2 -23.81 -3.20 7.55
C SER A 2 -23.49 -1.70 7.49
N LYS A 3 -24.53 -0.86 7.33
CA LYS A 3 -24.38 0.61 7.28
C LYS A 3 -23.70 1.17 8.56
N THR A 4 -23.99 0.55 9.69
CA THR A 4 -23.42 0.93 10.99
C THR A 4 -21.94 0.56 11.10
N LYS A 5 -21.54 -0.65 10.65
CA LYS A 5 -20.13 -1.04 10.60
C LYS A 5 -19.32 -0.09 9.71
N ALA A 6 -19.87 0.31 8.56
CA ALA A 6 -19.25 1.29 7.67
C ALA A 6 -19.03 2.64 8.37
N LYS A 7 -20.02 3.19 9.03
CA LYS A 7 -19.90 4.46 9.78
C LYS A 7 -18.81 4.42 10.86
N LEU A 8 -18.69 3.30 11.58
CA LEU A 8 -17.65 3.12 12.59
C LEU A 8 -16.26 3.09 11.97
N ILE A 9 -16.07 2.39 10.84
CA ILE A 9 -14.81 2.34 10.11
C ILE A 9 -14.44 3.73 9.59
N ASP A 10 -15.38 4.46 8.99
CA ASP A 10 -15.13 5.81 8.48
C ASP A 10 -14.78 6.79 9.61
N ALA A 11 -15.42 6.66 10.78
CA ALA A 11 -15.06 7.41 11.99
C ALA A 11 -13.64 7.07 12.47
N ALA A 12 -13.24 5.80 12.40
CA ALA A 12 -11.88 5.38 12.75
C ALA A 12 -10.84 5.96 11.79
N ILE A 13 -11.09 5.90 10.47
CA ILE A 13 -10.20 6.50 9.47
C ILE A 13 -10.05 8.00 9.72
N THR A 14 -11.16 8.71 9.90
CA THR A 14 -11.15 10.16 10.19
C THR A 14 -10.35 10.47 11.44
N TYR A 15 -10.58 9.72 12.52
CA TYR A 15 -9.88 9.95 13.77
C TYR A 15 -8.38 9.67 13.69
N LEU A 16 -7.99 8.54 13.08
CA LEU A 16 -6.59 8.16 12.90
C LEU A 16 -5.82 9.19 12.08
N ASN A 17 -6.47 9.75 11.04
CA ASN A 17 -5.87 10.78 10.20
C ASN A 17 -5.65 12.11 10.94
N LEU A 18 -6.53 12.46 11.87
CA LEU A 18 -6.47 13.74 12.60
C LEU A 18 -5.59 13.68 13.85
N GLU A 19 -5.70 12.60 14.64
CA GLU A 19 -5.20 12.54 16.02
C GLU A 19 -4.16 11.44 16.24
N GLY A 20 -3.99 10.53 15.27
CA GLY A 20 -3.12 9.37 15.40
C GLY A 20 -3.64 8.26 16.32
N LYS A 21 -2.88 7.17 16.43
CA LYS A 21 -3.26 5.93 17.12
C LYS A 21 -3.41 6.10 18.64
N SER A 22 -2.52 6.85 19.28
CA SER A 22 -2.39 6.89 20.74
C SER A 22 -3.60 7.47 21.48
N LYS A 23 -4.47 8.19 20.79
CA LYS A 23 -5.63 8.88 21.38
C LYS A 23 -6.98 8.24 21.02
N ILE A 24 -7.00 7.21 20.18
CA ILE A 24 -8.24 6.57 19.76
C ILE A 24 -8.88 5.83 20.94
N SER A 25 -10.20 5.89 21.03
CA SER A 25 -10.98 5.18 22.04
C SER A 25 -12.39 4.91 21.54
N VAL A 26 -13.02 3.84 22.06
CA VAL A 26 -14.40 3.48 21.73
C VAL A 26 -15.33 4.69 21.95
N LYS A 27 -15.18 5.41 23.07
CA LYS A 27 -16.01 6.60 23.41
C LYS A 27 -15.92 7.69 22.33
N LYS A 28 -14.75 7.91 21.75
CA LYS A 28 -14.57 8.92 20.70
C LYS A 28 -15.16 8.44 19.38
N LEU A 29 -14.93 7.19 19.02
CA LEU A 29 -15.44 6.61 17.77
C LEU A 29 -16.97 6.59 17.71
N ILE A 30 -17.64 6.13 18.78
CA ILE A 30 -19.11 6.10 18.83
C ILE A 30 -19.71 7.50 18.75
N LYS A 31 -19.03 8.51 19.32
CA LYS A 31 -19.46 9.91 19.22
C LYS A 31 -19.36 10.43 17.79
N ILE A 32 -18.27 10.13 17.08
CA ILE A 32 -18.09 10.55 15.66
C ILE A 32 -19.08 9.82 14.76
N ALA A 33 -19.25 8.51 14.97
CA ALA A 33 -20.15 7.68 14.17
C ALA A 33 -21.63 7.88 14.48
N ASP A 34 -21.95 8.60 15.57
CA ASP A 34 -23.31 8.80 16.08
C ASP A 34 -24.03 7.45 16.31
N VAL A 35 -23.42 6.61 17.15
CA VAL A 35 -23.95 5.28 17.53
C VAL A 35 -23.85 5.04 19.03
N GLY A 36 -24.63 4.08 19.53
CA GLY A 36 -24.59 3.67 20.94
C GLY A 36 -23.35 2.83 21.29
N TYR A 37 -22.97 2.82 22.57
CA TYR A 37 -21.81 2.08 23.07
C TYR A 37 -21.89 0.56 22.76
N GLY A 38 -23.04 -0.08 23.01
CA GLY A 38 -23.26 -1.47 22.68
C GLY A 38 -23.15 -1.79 21.18
N THR A 39 -23.42 -0.78 20.34
CA THR A 39 -23.35 -0.94 18.88
C THR A 39 -21.93 -1.17 18.40
N PHE A 40 -20.94 -0.56 19.08
CA PHE A 40 -19.52 -0.81 18.77
C PHE A 40 -19.19 -2.31 18.93
N TYR A 41 -19.50 -2.87 20.10
CA TYR A 41 -19.18 -4.25 20.45
C TYR A 41 -20.00 -5.31 19.69
N ASN A 42 -21.10 -4.90 19.02
CA ASN A 42 -21.80 -5.76 18.08
C ASN A 42 -21.03 -5.94 16.75
N HIS A 43 -19.98 -5.15 16.50
CA HIS A 43 -19.24 -5.13 15.24
C HIS A 43 -17.74 -5.34 15.38
N PHE A 44 -17.17 -5.00 16.53
CA PHE A 44 -15.73 -5.02 16.77
C PHE A 44 -15.44 -5.47 18.20
N ASP A 45 -14.48 -6.36 18.36
CA ASP A 45 -14.10 -6.89 19.67
C ASP A 45 -13.15 -5.93 20.40
N SER A 46 -12.37 -5.13 19.66
CA SER A 46 -11.36 -4.24 20.23
C SER A 46 -11.12 -2.99 19.36
N ILE A 47 -10.31 -2.07 19.88
CA ILE A 47 -9.80 -0.92 19.12
C ILE A 47 -8.87 -1.37 18.00
N GLU A 48 -8.04 -2.37 18.25
CA GLU A 48 -7.12 -2.95 17.27
C GLU A 48 -7.87 -3.54 16.09
N ASP A 49 -9.01 -4.20 16.33
CA ASP A 49 -9.86 -4.78 15.30
C ASP A 49 -10.41 -3.71 14.34
N ILE A 50 -10.97 -2.62 14.88
CA ILE A 50 -11.44 -1.53 14.01
C ILE A 50 -10.30 -0.77 13.32
N GLN A 51 -9.12 -0.67 13.93
CA GLN A 51 -7.93 -0.11 13.29
C GLN A 51 -7.48 -0.95 12.09
N PHE A 52 -7.48 -2.28 12.25
CA PHE A 52 -7.18 -3.21 11.17
C PHE A 52 -8.18 -3.09 10.02
N GLU A 53 -9.47 -3.01 10.31
CA GLU A 53 -10.51 -2.82 9.28
C GLU A 53 -10.42 -1.45 8.60
N ALA A 54 -10.06 -0.40 9.33
CA ALA A 54 -9.84 0.95 8.79
C ALA A 54 -8.67 0.97 7.80
N LEU A 55 -7.53 0.38 8.19
CA LEU A 55 -6.37 0.24 7.31
C LEU A 55 -6.69 -0.65 6.10
N SER A 56 -7.37 -1.77 6.34
CA SER A 56 -7.79 -2.69 5.28
C SER A 56 -8.67 -2.00 4.25
N LYS A 57 -9.60 -1.15 4.69
CA LYS A 57 -10.45 -0.36 3.78
C LYS A 57 -9.59 0.62 2.96
N THR A 58 -8.72 1.37 3.60
CA THR A 58 -7.83 2.33 2.93
C THR A 58 -6.99 1.65 1.85
N VAL A 59 -6.37 0.49 2.17
CA VAL A 59 -5.56 -0.27 1.20
C VAL A 59 -6.42 -0.83 0.06
N LYS A 60 -7.64 -1.31 0.35
CA LYS A 60 -8.57 -1.79 -0.70
C LYS A 60 -8.98 -0.68 -1.65
N ASP A 61 -9.33 0.48 -1.12
CA ASP A 61 -9.74 1.64 -1.92
C ASP A 61 -8.58 2.09 -2.83
N MET A 62 -7.36 2.16 -2.30
CA MET A 62 -6.15 2.40 -3.09
C MET A 62 -5.94 1.36 -4.20
N LEU A 63 -6.13 0.09 -3.89
CA LEU A 63 -5.91 -0.97 -4.86
C LEU A 63 -6.94 -0.92 -6.01
N ILE A 64 -8.18 -0.53 -5.70
CA ILE A 64 -9.22 -0.31 -6.72
C ILE A 64 -8.81 0.85 -7.64
N ASP A 65 -8.40 1.98 -7.07
CA ASP A 65 -7.93 3.14 -7.82
C ASP A 65 -6.71 2.78 -8.69
N PHE A 66 -5.73 2.12 -8.13
CA PHE A 66 -4.56 1.66 -8.88
C PHE A 66 -4.93 0.74 -10.06
N LYS A 67 -5.83 -0.22 -9.86
CA LYS A 67 -6.30 -1.12 -10.92
C LYS A 67 -7.00 -0.38 -12.06
N LEU A 68 -7.78 0.65 -11.75
CA LEU A 68 -8.42 1.47 -12.77
C LEU A 68 -7.39 2.22 -13.61
N ASN A 69 -6.32 2.70 -13.00
CA ASN A 69 -5.25 3.42 -13.68
C ASN A 69 -4.40 2.52 -14.60
N VAL A 70 -4.27 1.23 -14.30
CA VAL A 70 -3.48 0.28 -15.10
C VAL A 70 -4.31 -0.71 -15.92
N ILE A 71 -5.62 -0.50 -16.04
CA ILE A 71 -6.56 -1.46 -16.66
C ILE A 71 -6.21 -1.79 -18.11
N ASN A 72 -5.63 -0.85 -18.83
CA ASN A 72 -5.23 -1.00 -20.24
C ASN A 72 -3.75 -1.32 -20.42
N GLU A 73 -2.96 -1.35 -19.33
CA GLU A 73 -1.54 -1.64 -19.41
C GLU A 73 -1.33 -3.14 -19.70
N LYS A 74 -0.42 -3.44 -20.63
CA LYS A 74 -0.05 -4.80 -21.03
C LYS A 74 1.35 -5.20 -20.58
N ASP A 75 2.12 -4.24 -20.10
CA ASP A 75 3.43 -4.48 -19.49
C ASP A 75 3.24 -4.80 -18.00
N TYR A 76 3.17 -6.08 -17.68
CA TYR A 76 2.98 -6.54 -16.31
C TYR A 76 4.21 -6.27 -15.43
N VAL A 77 5.40 -6.20 -16.02
CA VAL A 77 6.62 -5.79 -15.30
C VAL A 77 6.50 -4.33 -14.87
N TYR A 78 6.07 -3.46 -15.78
CA TYR A 78 5.76 -2.07 -15.46
C TYR A 78 4.74 -1.95 -14.32
N ILE A 79 3.65 -2.72 -14.35
CA ILE A 79 2.62 -2.71 -13.30
C ILE A 79 3.22 -3.11 -11.93
N ILE A 80 4.08 -4.14 -11.90
CA ILE A 80 4.73 -4.59 -10.65
C ILE A 80 5.59 -3.48 -10.04
N TYR A 81 6.40 -2.80 -10.85
CA TYR A 81 7.27 -1.72 -10.38
C TYR A 81 6.48 -0.46 -10.03
N LEU A 82 5.45 -0.13 -10.82
CA LEU A 82 4.57 1.01 -10.55
C LEU A 82 3.82 0.86 -9.22
N ALA A 83 3.42 -0.37 -8.87
CA ALA A 83 2.77 -0.65 -7.59
C ALA A 83 3.67 -0.31 -6.39
N LEU A 84 5.00 -0.50 -6.51
CA LEU A 84 5.96 -0.09 -5.48
C LEU A 84 5.97 1.44 -5.32
N LEU A 85 6.08 2.19 -6.42
CA LEU A 85 6.03 3.66 -6.35
C LEU A 85 4.71 4.14 -5.74
N ARG A 86 3.58 3.56 -6.15
CA ARG A 86 2.27 3.90 -5.59
C ARG A 86 2.17 3.63 -4.10
N ALA A 87 2.73 2.51 -3.62
CA ALA A 87 2.75 2.17 -2.20
C ALA A 87 3.60 3.16 -1.39
N LEU A 88 4.76 3.55 -1.90
CA LEU A 88 5.60 4.58 -1.28
C LEU A 88 4.85 5.90 -1.19
N ASN A 89 4.30 6.39 -2.30
CA ASN A 89 3.54 7.64 -2.35
C ASN A 89 2.35 7.63 -1.38
N LEU A 90 1.53 6.57 -1.40
CA LEU A 90 0.38 6.49 -0.52
C LEU A 90 0.77 6.56 0.95
N LEU A 91 1.76 5.76 1.35
CA LEU A 91 2.11 5.62 2.75
C LEU A 91 2.85 6.86 3.25
N SER A 92 3.77 7.44 2.49
CA SER A 92 4.52 8.63 2.90
C SER A 92 3.64 9.87 3.00
N ASN A 93 2.64 10.01 2.14
CA ASN A 93 1.70 11.14 2.13
C ASN A 93 0.43 10.90 2.98
N SER A 94 0.27 9.71 3.55
CA SER A 94 -0.89 9.43 4.40
C SER A 94 -0.83 10.23 5.69
N PRO A 95 -1.89 10.95 6.07
CA PRO A 95 -1.98 11.56 7.40
C PRO A 95 -1.81 10.54 8.53
N SER A 96 -2.10 9.28 8.23
CA SER A 96 -1.98 8.15 9.16
C SER A 96 -0.55 7.61 9.31
N ILE A 97 0.43 8.11 8.54
CA ILE A 97 1.76 7.49 8.43
C ILE A 97 2.44 7.28 9.78
N LYS A 98 2.33 8.26 10.68
CA LYS A 98 2.98 8.18 12.00
C LYS A 98 2.50 6.96 12.79
N TRP A 99 1.19 6.72 12.85
CA TRP A 99 0.68 5.55 13.56
C TRP A 99 0.90 4.23 12.80
N LEU A 100 0.98 4.28 11.46
CA LEU A 100 1.34 3.11 10.65
C LEU A 100 2.78 2.66 10.90
N LEU A 101 3.70 3.61 11.04
CA LEU A 101 5.10 3.32 11.38
C LEU A 101 5.24 2.75 12.80
N ASP A 102 4.36 3.13 13.73
CA ASP A 102 4.32 2.59 15.09
C ASP A 102 3.81 1.13 15.14
N ASP A 103 3.11 0.66 14.10
CA ASP A 103 2.54 -0.70 14.05
C ASP A 103 2.81 -1.38 12.70
N ILE A 104 4.08 -1.56 12.42
CA ILE A 104 4.56 -2.23 11.19
C ILE A 104 3.94 -3.63 11.02
N GLN A 105 3.69 -4.36 12.10
CA GLN A 105 3.11 -5.71 12.02
C GLN A 105 1.70 -5.68 11.44
N MET A 106 0.87 -4.75 11.88
CA MET A 106 -0.47 -4.55 11.32
C MET A 106 -0.41 -4.17 9.83
N VAL A 107 0.49 -3.25 9.47
CA VAL A 107 0.69 -2.85 8.06
C VAL A 107 1.08 -4.06 7.21
N VAL A 108 2.08 -4.83 7.63
CA VAL A 108 2.54 -6.03 6.90
C VAL A 108 1.42 -7.05 6.76
N GLN A 109 0.61 -7.29 7.81
CA GLN A 109 -0.51 -8.22 7.76
C GLN A 109 -1.58 -7.76 6.75
N VAL A 110 -2.00 -6.51 6.80
CA VAL A 110 -3.00 -5.96 5.87
C VAL A 110 -2.51 -6.03 4.43
N PHE A 111 -1.26 -5.64 4.17
CA PHE A 111 -0.69 -5.75 2.83
C PHE A 111 -0.59 -7.20 2.36
N LYS A 112 -0.22 -8.13 3.23
CA LYS A 112 -0.20 -9.55 2.92
C LYS A 112 -1.58 -10.06 2.51
N GLU A 113 -2.61 -9.74 3.27
CA GLU A 113 -3.96 -10.25 3.01
C GLU A 113 -4.60 -9.63 1.76
N ILE A 114 -4.33 -8.35 1.48
CA ILE A 114 -5.03 -7.59 0.44
C ILE A 114 -4.22 -7.49 -0.85
N THR A 115 -2.92 -7.19 -0.76
CA THR A 115 -2.12 -6.92 -1.96
C THR A 115 -1.46 -8.17 -2.52
N GLN A 116 -1.12 -9.15 -1.68
CA GLN A 116 -0.42 -10.36 -2.11
C GLN A 116 -1.11 -11.10 -3.25
N PRO A 117 -2.41 -11.44 -3.18
CA PRO A 117 -3.06 -12.19 -4.26
C PRO A 117 -3.03 -11.45 -5.60
N ASN A 118 -3.10 -10.11 -5.55
CA ASN A 118 -3.07 -9.27 -6.74
C ASN A 118 -1.67 -9.21 -7.35
N MET A 119 -0.64 -9.07 -6.53
CA MET A 119 0.76 -9.06 -6.99
C MET A 119 1.18 -10.41 -7.57
N GLU A 120 0.83 -11.52 -6.93
CA GLU A 120 1.09 -12.86 -7.45
C GLU A 120 0.38 -13.09 -8.79
N ASN A 121 -0.86 -12.66 -8.94
CA ASN A 121 -1.58 -12.76 -10.20
C ASN A 121 -0.92 -11.91 -11.30
N THR A 122 -0.47 -10.71 -10.99
CA THR A 122 0.25 -9.84 -11.92
C THR A 122 1.56 -10.48 -12.36
N PHE A 123 2.33 -11.05 -11.42
CA PHE A 123 3.56 -11.79 -11.70
C PHE A 123 3.29 -12.98 -12.63
N LEU A 124 2.30 -13.81 -12.32
CA LEU A 124 1.92 -14.94 -13.17
C LEU A 124 1.47 -14.52 -14.57
N ASN A 125 0.83 -13.36 -14.71
CA ASN A 125 0.49 -12.80 -16.01
C ASN A 125 1.73 -12.33 -16.78
N ALA A 126 2.72 -11.74 -16.12
CA ALA A 126 4.00 -11.38 -16.73
C ALA A 126 4.75 -12.62 -17.26
N VAL A 127 4.74 -13.70 -16.49
CA VAL A 127 5.28 -15.00 -16.90
C VAL A 127 4.55 -15.54 -18.13
N LYS A 128 3.21 -15.61 -18.11
CA LYS A 128 2.40 -16.08 -19.25
C LYS A 128 2.61 -15.24 -20.51
N ALA A 129 2.83 -13.94 -20.35
CA ALA A 129 3.14 -13.02 -21.43
C ALA A 129 4.60 -13.06 -21.90
N LYS A 130 5.43 -13.91 -21.30
CA LYS A 130 6.87 -14.05 -21.57
C LYS A 130 7.66 -12.74 -21.34
N GLN A 131 7.20 -11.91 -20.42
CA GLN A 131 7.88 -10.68 -20.04
C GLN A 131 8.93 -10.90 -18.94
N ILE A 132 8.85 -12.02 -18.23
CA ILE A 132 9.81 -12.47 -17.22
C ILE A 132 10.39 -13.79 -17.72
N LYS A 133 11.70 -13.95 -17.60
CA LYS A 133 12.38 -15.22 -17.86
C LYS A 133 12.06 -16.18 -16.71
N ASN A 134 12.07 -17.43 -17.01
CA ASN A 134 11.91 -18.54 -16.08
C ASN A 134 10.55 -18.66 -15.36
N THR A 135 10.07 -19.88 -15.26
CA THR A 135 8.68 -20.17 -14.94
C THR A 135 8.52 -21.34 -14.00
N ASP A 136 9.56 -21.68 -13.23
CA ASP A 136 9.50 -22.78 -12.28
C ASP A 136 8.87 -22.35 -10.94
N ILE A 137 8.42 -23.31 -10.15
CA ILE A 137 7.84 -23.08 -8.81
C ILE A 137 8.85 -22.36 -7.90
N GLU A 138 10.15 -22.56 -8.11
CA GLU A 138 11.21 -21.85 -7.40
C GLU A 138 11.14 -20.34 -7.62
N ASP A 139 10.90 -19.87 -8.84
CA ASP A 139 10.80 -18.44 -9.14
C ASP A 139 9.63 -17.75 -8.46
N LEU A 140 8.50 -18.45 -8.30
CA LEU A 140 7.37 -17.92 -7.52
C LEU A 140 7.72 -17.85 -6.02
N MET A 141 8.48 -18.80 -5.50
CA MET A 141 8.97 -18.77 -4.12
C MET A 141 9.95 -17.62 -3.92
N ASP A 142 10.87 -17.42 -4.86
CA ASP A 142 11.81 -16.29 -4.83
C ASP A 142 11.10 -14.95 -4.94
N PHE A 143 10.11 -14.84 -5.81
CA PHE A 143 9.26 -13.66 -5.88
C PHE A 143 8.52 -13.40 -4.56
N ARG A 144 7.97 -14.44 -3.92
CA ARG A 144 7.32 -14.32 -2.62
C ARG A 144 8.28 -13.87 -1.52
N LEU A 145 9.49 -14.42 -1.51
CA LEU A 145 10.52 -14.04 -0.55
C LEU A 145 11.01 -12.61 -0.78
N SER A 146 11.34 -12.26 -2.04
CA SER A 146 11.78 -10.90 -2.39
C SER A 146 10.73 -9.85 -2.02
N ARG A 147 9.46 -10.16 -2.18
CA ARG A 147 8.37 -9.26 -1.78
C ARG A 147 8.39 -8.95 -0.28
N HIS A 148 8.71 -9.91 0.60
CA HIS A 148 8.87 -9.64 2.03
C HIS A 148 10.04 -8.70 2.27
N TYR A 149 11.17 -8.89 1.61
CA TYR A 149 12.29 -7.96 1.69
C TYR A 149 11.90 -6.56 1.20
N VAL A 150 11.18 -6.47 0.07
CA VAL A 150 10.69 -5.18 -0.45
C VAL A 150 9.77 -4.49 0.56
N GLN A 151 8.86 -5.21 1.22
CA GLN A 151 7.97 -4.63 2.23
C GLN A 151 8.74 -4.02 3.40
N TRP A 152 9.71 -4.75 3.98
CA TRP A 152 10.51 -4.25 5.08
C TRP A 152 11.42 -3.09 4.66
N ALA A 153 12.07 -3.20 3.50
CA ALA A 153 12.89 -2.12 2.97
C ALA A 153 12.05 -0.86 2.63
N ALA A 154 10.83 -1.05 2.11
CA ALA A 154 9.92 0.05 1.83
C ALA A 154 9.50 0.78 3.12
N MET A 155 9.22 0.08 4.22
CA MET A 155 8.90 0.73 5.50
C MET A 155 10.07 1.59 6.01
N GLY A 156 11.30 1.09 5.91
CA GLY A 156 12.50 1.89 6.24
C GLY A 156 12.67 3.11 5.33
N ALA A 157 12.41 2.96 4.04
CA ALA A 157 12.44 4.06 3.09
C ALA A 157 11.35 5.11 3.37
N ILE A 158 10.14 4.66 3.73
CA ILE A 158 9.03 5.55 4.10
C ILE A 158 9.40 6.39 5.31
N GLN A 159 10.05 5.81 6.33
CA GLN A 159 10.56 6.59 7.46
C GLN A 159 11.50 7.71 7.00
N GLN A 160 12.48 7.39 6.13
CA GLN A 160 13.42 8.38 5.60
C GLN A 160 12.73 9.46 4.73
N ILE A 161 11.67 9.09 4.01
CA ILE A 161 10.86 10.06 3.24
C ILE A 161 10.14 11.02 4.20
N VAL A 162 9.52 10.50 5.25
CA VAL A 162 8.80 11.30 6.26
C VAL A 162 9.76 12.22 7.02
N ASP A 163 10.98 11.77 7.26
CA ASP A 163 12.03 12.57 7.92
C ASP A 163 12.69 13.59 6.98
N GLY A 164 12.35 13.57 5.69
CA GLY A 164 12.89 14.48 4.67
C GLY A 164 14.31 14.14 4.21
N GLU A 165 14.79 12.94 4.52
CA GLU A 165 16.13 12.47 4.14
C GLU A 165 16.20 11.90 2.73
N LEU A 166 15.06 11.44 2.19
CA LEU A 166 14.95 10.76 0.91
C LEU A 166 13.67 11.18 0.18
N SER A 167 13.72 11.41 -1.12
CA SER A 167 12.52 11.59 -1.93
C SER A 167 11.87 10.24 -2.30
N GLU A 168 10.57 10.24 -2.57
CA GLU A 168 9.84 9.03 -3.02
C GLU A 168 10.47 8.42 -4.28
N LYS A 169 10.87 9.26 -5.24
CA LYS A 169 11.48 8.81 -6.50
C LYS A 169 12.87 8.19 -6.28
N GLU A 170 13.67 8.73 -5.36
CA GLU A 170 14.95 8.13 -4.98
C GLU A 170 14.77 6.81 -4.23
N ALA A 171 13.81 6.76 -3.28
CA ALA A 171 13.46 5.54 -2.56
C ALA A 171 13.01 4.45 -3.54
N PHE A 172 12.10 4.78 -4.46
CA PHE A 172 11.63 3.89 -5.51
C PHE A 172 12.79 3.35 -6.34
N LYS A 173 13.65 4.23 -6.87
CA LYS A 173 14.80 3.84 -7.70
C LYS A 173 15.75 2.87 -6.98
N LYS A 174 16.05 3.15 -5.70
CA LYS A 174 16.93 2.30 -4.89
C LYS A 174 16.29 0.94 -4.62
N LEU A 175 15.02 0.89 -4.23
CA LEU A 175 14.31 -0.36 -3.96
C LEU A 175 14.11 -1.19 -5.22
N ALA A 176 13.73 -0.57 -6.32
CA ALA A 176 13.51 -1.22 -7.60
C ALA A 176 14.79 -1.88 -8.15
N LYS A 177 15.96 -1.22 -7.98
CA LYS A 177 17.23 -1.75 -8.46
C LYS A 177 17.86 -2.81 -7.56
N ASN A 178 17.74 -2.65 -6.24
CA ASN A 178 18.56 -3.40 -5.30
C ASN A 178 17.81 -4.43 -4.46
N VAL A 179 16.48 -4.31 -4.36
CA VAL A 179 15.68 -5.14 -3.45
C VAL A 179 14.62 -5.95 -4.19
N MET A 180 14.04 -5.40 -5.25
CA MET A 180 12.99 -6.07 -6.00
C MET A 180 13.60 -7.09 -6.97
N VAL A 181 13.39 -8.38 -6.69
CA VAL A 181 13.88 -9.47 -7.55
C VAL A 181 12.77 -9.85 -8.55
N VAL A 182 12.97 -9.45 -9.80
CA VAL A 182 12.20 -9.92 -10.96
C VAL A 182 13.23 -10.33 -12.01
N ASP A 183 13.16 -11.57 -12.49
CA ASP A 183 14.14 -12.09 -13.46
C ASP A 183 13.91 -11.51 -14.85
N ILE A 184 14.46 -10.32 -15.04
CA ILE A 184 14.50 -9.57 -16.30
C ILE A 184 15.91 -9.02 -16.52
N PRO A 185 16.33 -8.77 -17.77
CA PRO A 185 17.59 -8.11 -18.05
C PRO A 185 17.68 -6.73 -17.36
N ASP A 186 18.88 -6.36 -16.91
CA ASP A 186 19.11 -5.07 -16.25
C ASP A 186 18.71 -3.89 -17.12
N GLU A 187 18.95 -3.96 -18.43
CA GLU A 187 18.54 -2.93 -19.40
C GLU A 187 17.03 -2.76 -19.46
N GLN A 188 16.28 -3.87 -19.40
CA GLN A 188 14.82 -3.83 -19.35
C GLN A 188 14.34 -3.24 -18.02
N ARG A 189 14.97 -3.60 -16.91
CA ARG A 189 14.66 -3.03 -15.58
C ARG A 189 14.88 -1.53 -15.57
N ASP A 190 16.03 -1.07 -16.04
CA ASP A 190 16.35 0.35 -16.10
C ASP A 190 15.38 1.12 -17.01
N ALA A 191 15.00 0.56 -18.15
CA ALA A 191 14.02 1.16 -19.04
C ALA A 191 12.64 1.32 -18.39
N VAL A 192 12.18 0.30 -17.65
CA VAL A 192 10.92 0.36 -16.90
C VAL A 192 10.98 1.42 -15.80
N ILE A 193 12.06 1.44 -15.01
CA ILE A 193 12.25 2.44 -13.95
C ILE A 193 12.25 3.85 -14.54
N GLU A 194 12.98 4.09 -15.63
CA GLU A 194 13.05 5.38 -16.31
C GLU A 194 11.69 5.81 -16.87
N ARG A 195 10.93 4.87 -17.46
CA ARG A 195 9.56 5.10 -17.93
C ARG A 195 8.68 5.59 -16.77
N ILE A 196 8.65 4.87 -15.65
CA ILE A 196 7.84 5.20 -14.48
C ILE A 196 8.22 6.58 -13.92
N LEU A 197 9.50 6.90 -13.86
CA LEU A 197 9.98 8.19 -13.31
C LEU A 197 9.70 9.39 -14.22
N LYS A 198 9.51 9.16 -15.52
CA LYS A 198 9.20 10.20 -16.51
C LYS A 198 7.70 10.47 -16.67
N GLU A 199 6.88 9.47 -16.43
CA GLU A 199 5.43 9.59 -16.53
C GLU A 199 4.86 10.37 -15.33
N THR A 200 3.82 11.17 -15.57
CA THR A 200 3.02 11.78 -14.50
C THR A 200 1.91 10.82 -14.11
N HIS A 201 1.80 10.51 -12.84
CA HIS A 201 0.78 9.59 -12.35
C HIS A 201 -0.41 10.34 -11.76
N PRO A 202 -1.66 9.83 -11.91
CA PRO A 202 -2.86 10.53 -11.47
C PRO A 202 -2.83 10.94 -9.99
N TRP A 203 -2.16 10.17 -9.13
CA TRP A 203 -2.03 10.46 -7.69
C TRP A 203 -0.95 11.50 -7.34
N GLU A 204 -0.11 11.92 -8.30
CA GLU A 204 0.89 12.98 -8.10
C GLU A 204 0.29 14.39 -8.32
N ILE A 205 -0.92 14.48 -8.87
CA ILE A 205 -1.57 15.76 -9.25
C ILE A 205 -2.26 16.45 -8.07
N THR A 206 -2.43 15.78 -6.93
CA THR A 206 -3.23 16.28 -5.81
C THR A 206 -2.54 17.37 -4.96
N ASP A 207 -1.28 17.72 -5.21
CA ASP A 207 -0.54 18.68 -4.39
C ASP A 207 -0.63 20.15 -4.85
N ASN A 208 -1.51 20.48 -5.82
CA ASN A 208 -1.64 21.85 -6.35
C ASN A 208 -3.01 22.49 -6.16
N VAL A 209 -3.80 22.05 -5.18
CA VAL A 209 -5.02 22.75 -4.79
C VAL A 209 -4.85 23.25 -3.36
N ASP A 210 -4.70 24.58 -3.26
CA ASP A 210 -4.68 25.42 -2.05
C ASP A 210 -3.35 25.45 -1.25
N LYS A 211 -2.46 26.33 -1.75
CA LYS A 211 -1.63 27.20 -0.90
C LYS A 211 -2.22 28.59 -0.84
#